data_c52474a2479d9b628894e0bcef3a58cf
#
_entry.id   c52474a2479d9b628894e0bcef3a58cf
#
_cell.length_a   1.000
_cell.length_b   1.000
_cell.length_c   1.000
_cell.angle_alpha   90.00
_cell.angle_beta   90.00
_cell.angle_gamma   90.00
#
_symmetry.space_group_name_H-M   'P 1'
#
loop_
_entity.id
_entity.type
_entity.pdbx_description
1 polymer ?
#
loop_
_entity_poly.entity_id
_entity_poly.type
_entity_poly.pdbx_seq_one_letter_code
_entity_poly.pdbx_strand_id
1 'polypeptide(L)'
;MAVVQISRIQIRRGKANQGTGFPQLASGELGWAIDSQQLYIGNGAVSEGSPAVGNTRILTQTDLSGTSNLLQQLQHIYKVNDVSIVTGPSANSPIQRTLQNRLDDSVSTIDFGTAGDGITDDTAAIQRAINQLFLNATTPAYSNTVSGASKRIILQMPAGQFNISSTIYIPSYASLVGAGADKTVLYYNPVSTITGATTLNSYVITTTAATARMAGATVSGSGITTGSTISSVIAGTSITISSPATATGGTVSITVTLAGAAIQFVNDSSTAGSPSSIGSTLGTTQPRNILIKDLTIWTPTGKNTCLQLDAVKESVFENLHLQGDWASSLNSLSRGIYMQAVSSIVTCERNIFRNIKFEKFSYAVSTLSDVRYNSFIDCFVTDAYQGFALGVGANGSTSGQQYGPRETEIVNCKFYNVRRQAVYVDLGTANTTRDCKYINVGNNGAGNTGAVYPQVYFANYGNTSQNDYSDRASDLASSNLTVQYVPEVSGHGSYYLTGTRGVVLGFISSSPTLAFRLPCSTTVMGIPNSSVTYSISYIYKSSANNFTRRGVITISADIDSKQIQLTDDYDFAGSSEANALILDFKGYFLDATGAIYTGAGGQSVISIGVYYTNNLNGDTGTMAYSYTANL
;
A
#
# COMPACT_ATOMS: atom_id res chain seq x y z
N MET A 1 26.76 -3.74 84.30
CA MET A 1 25.87 -3.70 83.14
C MET A 1 25.49 -5.14 82.79
N ALA A 2 24.23 -5.52 82.97
CA ALA A 2 23.76 -6.82 82.62
C ALA A 2 23.59 -6.85 81.09
N VAL A 3 24.32 -7.69 80.42
CA VAL A 3 24.11 -7.98 78.98
C VAL A 3 22.84 -8.75 78.92
N VAL A 4 21.76 -8.12 78.43
CA VAL A 4 20.53 -8.81 78.10
C VAL A 4 20.83 -9.67 76.85
N GLN A 5 20.93 -10.98 77.08
CA GLN A 5 21.05 -11.95 75.99
C GLN A 5 19.75 -11.93 75.23
N ILE A 6 19.79 -11.37 74.04
CA ILE A 6 18.63 -11.41 73.14
C ILE A 6 18.33 -12.86 72.83
N SER A 7 17.20 -13.38 73.35
CA SER A 7 16.74 -14.72 73.10
C SER A 7 16.54 -14.94 71.59
N ARG A 8 17.10 -16.01 71.07
CA ARG A 8 16.90 -16.40 69.66
C ARG A 8 15.40 -16.52 69.40
N ILE A 9 14.88 -15.70 68.48
CA ILE A 9 13.53 -15.90 67.97
C ILE A 9 13.55 -17.19 67.16
N GLN A 10 12.95 -18.26 67.64
CA GLN A 10 12.79 -19.50 66.92
C GLN A 10 11.45 -19.44 66.15
N ILE A 11 11.53 -19.49 64.81
CA ILE A 11 10.34 -19.64 63.97
C ILE A 11 9.92 -21.09 64.03
N ARG A 12 8.62 -21.35 64.22
CA ARG A 12 8.05 -22.70 64.18
C ARG A 12 8.24 -23.31 62.81
N ARG A 13 8.62 -24.56 62.71
CA ARG A 13 8.87 -25.27 61.45
C ARG A 13 7.91 -26.41 61.30
N GLY A 14 7.37 -26.59 60.05
CA GLY A 14 6.46 -27.67 59.73
C GLY A 14 6.47 -27.95 58.21
N LYS A 15 5.63 -28.86 57.80
CA LYS A 15 5.39 -29.18 56.40
C LYS A 15 4.00 -28.73 55.99
N ALA A 16 3.85 -28.07 54.84
CA ALA A 16 2.58 -27.60 54.33
C ALA A 16 1.77 -28.75 53.68
N ASN A 17 2.45 -29.77 53.13
CA ASN A 17 1.84 -30.86 52.35
C ASN A 17 1.55 -32.16 53.18
N GLN A 18 1.45 -32.06 54.48
CA GLN A 18 0.96 -33.17 55.29
C GLN A 18 -0.56 -33.03 55.45
N GLY A 19 -1.34 -33.90 54.90
CA GLY A 19 -2.81 -34.09 54.84
C GLY A 19 -3.76 -33.14 55.63
N THR A 20 -3.24 -32.44 56.64
CA THR A 20 -3.96 -31.42 57.42
C THR A 20 -3.49 -29.98 57.13
N GLY A 21 -2.56 -29.80 56.20
CA GLY A 21 -1.97 -28.49 55.89
C GLY A 21 -0.97 -28.02 56.96
N PHE A 22 -0.53 -26.75 56.84
CA PHE A 22 0.38 -26.15 57.82
C PHE A 22 -0.37 -25.94 59.15
N PRO A 23 0.21 -26.37 60.32
CA PRO A 23 -0.48 -26.28 61.59
C PRO A 23 -0.91 -24.86 61.92
N GLN A 24 -2.06 -24.71 62.58
CA GLN A 24 -2.52 -23.41 63.04
C GLN A 24 -1.48 -22.75 63.95
N LEU A 25 -1.08 -21.56 63.62
CA LEU A 25 -0.18 -20.75 64.41
C LEU A 25 -0.95 -19.86 65.42
N ALA A 26 -0.35 -19.55 66.54
CA ALA A 26 -0.90 -18.57 67.47
C ALA A 26 -0.89 -17.16 66.85
N SER A 27 -1.67 -16.23 67.43
CA SER A 27 -1.73 -14.84 66.96
C SER A 27 -0.32 -14.21 66.88
N GLY A 28 0.08 -13.77 65.67
CA GLY A 28 1.39 -13.18 65.40
C GLY A 28 2.55 -14.19 65.40
N GLU A 29 2.33 -15.48 65.63
CA GLU A 29 3.39 -16.50 65.54
C GLU A 29 3.85 -16.69 64.10
N LEU A 30 5.19 -16.71 63.90
CA LEU A 30 5.76 -17.00 62.57
C LEU A 30 6.05 -18.49 62.42
N GLY A 31 5.71 -19.03 61.26
CA GLY A 31 5.93 -20.42 60.88
C GLY A 31 6.60 -20.57 59.53
N TRP A 32 7.56 -21.50 59.43
CA TRP A 32 8.24 -21.81 58.17
C TRP A 32 7.85 -23.20 57.69
N ALA A 33 7.24 -23.26 56.53
CA ALA A 33 6.97 -24.53 55.83
C ALA A 33 8.22 -24.97 55.07
N ILE A 34 8.83 -26.11 55.52
CA ILE A 34 10.12 -26.56 55.00
C ILE A 34 10.00 -27.13 53.60
N ASP A 35 8.90 -27.80 53.31
CA ASP A 35 8.62 -28.46 52.03
C ASP A 35 8.21 -27.52 50.89
N SER A 36 7.58 -26.40 51.23
CA SER A 36 7.19 -25.37 50.28
C SER A 36 8.04 -24.10 50.34
N GLN A 37 8.96 -24.02 51.32
CA GLN A 37 9.80 -22.82 51.56
C GLN A 37 8.98 -21.54 51.71
N GLN A 38 7.86 -21.63 52.44
CA GLN A 38 6.93 -20.51 52.63
C GLN A 38 6.88 -20.07 54.09
N LEU A 39 6.79 -18.74 54.26
CA LEU A 39 6.65 -18.11 55.60
C LEU A 39 5.19 -17.81 55.85
N TYR A 40 4.71 -18.11 57.06
CA TYR A 40 3.36 -17.85 57.52
C TYR A 40 3.36 -17.05 58.83
N ILE A 41 2.27 -16.29 59.02
CA ILE A 41 1.95 -15.65 60.30
C ILE A 41 0.55 -16.11 60.74
N GLY A 42 0.39 -16.45 62.00
CA GLY A 42 -0.90 -16.81 62.56
C GLY A 42 -1.83 -15.60 62.69
N ASN A 43 -3.08 -15.74 62.23
CA ASN A 43 -4.07 -14.66 62.28
C ASN A 43 -4.69 -14.46 63.66
N GLY A 44 -4.48 -15.41 64.57
CA GLY A 44 -5.15 -15.40 65.89
C GLY A 44 -6.55 -16.00 65.86
N ALA A 45 -7.25 -15.91 67.01
CA ALA A 45 -8.61 -16.39 67.17
C ALA A 45 -9.60 -15.25 66.99
N VAL A 46 -10.86 -15.58 66.66
CA VAL A 46 -11.97 -14.62 66.56
C VAL A 46 -12.17 -13.87 67.89
N SER A 47 -11.93 -14.52 69.03
CA SER A 47 -11.96 -13.92 70.35
C SER A 47 -10.90 -12.83 70.57
N GLU A 48 -9.86 -12.78 69.76
CA GLU A 48 -8.79 -11.77 69.74
C GLU A 48 -9.09 -10.63 68.75
N GLY A 49 -10.27 -10.66 68.09
CA GLY A 49 -10.66 -9.66 67.08
C GLY A 49 -10.18 -9.96 65.66
N SER A 50 -9.63 -11.16 65.41
CA SER A 50 -9.27 -11.56 64.05
C SER A 50 -10.49 -11.79 63.15
N PRO A 51 -10.58 -11.19 61.99
CA PRO A 51 -11.71 -11.42 61.06
C PRO A 51 -11.76 -12.84 60.50
N ALA A 52 -10.64 -13.56 60.52
CA ALA A 52 -10.53 -14.94 60.05
C ALA A 52 -9.48 -15.71 60.83
N VAL A 53 -9.88 -16.92 61.28
CA VAL A 53 -8.93 -17.89 61.92
C VAL A 53 -8.11 -18.52 60.80
N GLY A 54 -6.80 -18.74 61.05
CA GLY A 54 -5.92 -19.41 60.09
C GLY A 54 -4.52 -18.80 60.06
N ASN A 55 -3.78 -19.17 59.04
CA ASN A 55 -2.42 -18.64 58.83
C ASN A 55 -2.42 -17.82 57.54
N THR A 56 -1.87 -16.60 57.61
CA THR A 56 -1.62 -15.79 56.43
C THR A 56 -0.22 -16.05 55.90
N ARG A 57 -0.07 -16.34 54.65
CA ARG A 57 1.21 -16.48 53.99
C ARG A 57 1.87 -15.11 53.82
N ILE A 58 3.10 -14.98 54.23
CA ILE A 58 3.95 -13.81 53.99
C ILE A 58 4.70 -14.06 52.70
N LEU A 59 4.52 -13.15 51.70
CA LEU A 59 5.27 -13.23 50.46
C LEU A 59 6.74 -12.88 50.70
N THR A 60 7.63 -13.79 50.35
CA THR A 60 9.09 -13.61 50.42
C THR A 60 9.64 -13.04 49.13
N GLN A 61 10.89 -12.61 49.12
CA GLN A 61 11.56 -12.16 47.91
C GLN A 61 11.59 -13.25 46.83
N THR A 62 11.67 -14.52 47.21
CA THR A 62 11.62 -15.67 46.31
C THR A 62 10.25 -15.81 45.65
N ASP A 63 9.18 -15.51 46.39
CA ASP A 63 7.81 -15.49 45.82
C ASP A 63 7.64 -14.32 44.85
N LEU A 64 8.28 -13.19 45.08
CA LEU A 64 8.25 -12.00 44.25
C LEU A 64 9.20 -12.09 43.05
N SER A 65 10.30 -12.86 43.16
CA SER A 65 11.24 -13.05 42.04
C SER A 65 10.68 -13.97 40.95
N GLY A 66 9.68 -14.79 41.28
CA GLY A 66 8.85 -15.50 40.30
C GLY A 66 7.63 -14.67 39.90
N THR A 67 7.83 -13.51 39.29
CA THR A 67 6.74 -12.57 38.91
C THR A 67 5.59 -13.24 38.15
N SER A 68 5.86 -14.28 37.37
CA SER A 68 4.83 -15.04 36.68
C SER A 68 3.82 -15.70 37.63
N ASN A 69 4.28 -16.19 38.80
CA ASN A 69 3.38 -16.84 39.76
C ASN A 69 2.47 -15.85 40.47
N LEU A 70 2.97 -14.66 40.81
CA LEU A 70 2.16 -13.63 41.47
C LEU A 70 1.07 -13.09 40.52
N LEU A 71 1.44 -12.79 39.27
CA LEU A 71 0.50 -12.30 38.27
C LEU A 71 -0.58 -13.35 37.92
N GLN A 72 -0.25 -14.64 37.98
CA GLN A 72 -1.21 -15.74 37.81
C GLN A 72 -2.11 -15.94 39.02
N GLN A 73 -1.70 -15.58 40.21
CA GLN A 73 -2.48 -15.71 41.43
C GLN A 73 -3.39 -14.50 41.68
N LEU A 74 -2.97 -13.30 41.25
CA LEU A 74 -3.81 -12.10 41.39
C LEU A 74 -5.03 -12.19 40.48
N GLN A 75 -6.21 -12.09 41.08
CA GLN A 75 -7.48 -12.10 40.35
C GLN A 75 -7.88 -10.68 39.96
N HIS A 76 -8.37 -10.54 38.76
CA HIS A 76 -8.93 -9.31 38.21
C HIS A 76 -10.40 -9.52 37.85
N ILE A 77 -11.25 -8.63 38.35
CA ILE A 77 -12.66 -8.51 37.95
C ILE A 77 -12.84 -7.14 37.33
N TYR A 78 -13.35 -7.06 36.12
CA TYR A 78 -13.59 -5.78 35.46
C TYR A 78 -14.62 -4.97 36.25
N LYS A 79 -14.26 -3.73 36.61
CA LYS A 79 -15.13 -2.82 37.40
C LYS A 79 -15.77 -3.48 38.63
N VAL A 80 -14.99 -4.17 39.42
CA VAL A 80 -15.44 -4.90 40.62
C VAL A 80 -16.28 -4.07 41.59
N ASN A 81 -16.10 -2.78 41.66
CA ASN A 81 -16.84 -1.86 42.54
C ASN A 81 -18.06 -1.20 41.85
N ASP A 82 -18.34 -1.51 40.61
CA ASP A 82 -19.46 -0.98 39.85
C ASP A 82 -20.57 -2.04 39.77
N VAL A 83 -21.50 -1.97 40.67
CA VAL A 83 -22.61 -2.93 40.78
C VAL A 83 -23.59 -2.92 39.58
N SER A 84 -23.49 -1.88 38.74
CA SER A 84 -24.28 -1.81 37.50
C SER A 84 -23.71 -2.70 36.38
N ILE A 85 -22.48 -3.13 36.51
CA ILE A 85 -21.79 -3.96 35.52
C ILE A 85 -21.80 -5.42 35.94
N VAL A 86 -22.54 -6.24 35.21
CA VAL A 86 -22.57 -7.71 35.40
C VAL A 86 -21.62 -8.35 34.39
N THR A 87 -20.50 -8.86 34.85
CA THR A 87 -19.45 -9.46 33.98
C THR A 87 -19.59 -10.97 33.80
N GLY A 88 -20.45 -11.62 34.58
CA GLY A 88 -20.70 -13.07 34.54
C GLY A 88 -22.16 -13.41 34.32
N PRO A 89 -22.53 -14.70 34.46
CA PRO A 89 -23.92 -15.14 34.30
C PRO A 89 -24.92 -14.44 35.26
N SER A 90 -24.40 -13.94 36.39
CA SER A 90 -25.18 -13.14 37.36
C SER A 90 -24.24 -12.16 38.08
N ALA A 91 -24.81 -11.20 38.81
CA ALA A 91 -24.05 -10.25 39.63
C ALA A 91 -23.24 -10.97 40.74
N ASN A 92 -23.72 -12.11 41.23
CA ASN A 92 -23.05 -12.91 42.25
C ASN A 92 -22.00 -13.89 41.70
N SER A 93 -21.85 -13.97 40.39
CA SER A 93 -20.91 -14.87 39.70
C SER A 93 -20.09 -14.13 38.66
N PRO A 94 -19.33 -13.09 39.07
CA PRO A 94 -18.53 -12.31 38.13
C PRO A 94 -17.41 -13.16 37.50
N ILE A 95 -17.05 -12.86 36.26
CA ILE A 95 -15.91 -13.49 35.59
C ILE A 95 -14.61 -13.00 36.23
N GLN A 96 -13.87 -13.92 36.79
CA GLN A 96 -12.54 -13.69 37.33
C GLN A 96 -11.49 -14.10 36.32
N ARG A 97 -10.50 -13.24 36.10
CA ARG A 97 -9.35 -13.52 35.26
C ARG A 97 -8.08 -13.31 36.08
N THR A 98 -7.02 -14.03 35.78
CA THR A 98 -5.71 -13.69 36.35
C THR A 98 -5.22 -12.37 35.80
N LEU A 99 -4.38 -11.65 36.53
CA LEU A 99 -3.77 -10.42 36.04
C LEU A 99 -2.90 -10.73 34.81
N GLN A 100 -2.22 -11.88 34.76
CA GLN A 100 -1.48 -12.34 33.59
C GLN A 100 -2.38 -12.44 32.37
N ASN A 101 -3.52 -13.14 32.46
CA ASN A 101 -4.48 -13.24 31.37
C ASN A 101 -5.00 -11.89 30.89
N ARG A 102 -5.06 -10.90 31.77
CA ARG A 102 -5.46 -9.53 31.42
C ARG A 102 -4.36 -8.79 30.68
N LEU A 103 -3.10 -8.97 31.07
CA LEU A 103 -1.95 -8.38 30.38
C LEU A 103 -1.73 -9.02 29.00
N ASP A 104 -1.99 -10.33 28.89
CA ASP A 104 -1.85 -11.07 27.63
C ASP A 104 -2.87 -10.67 26.55
N ASP A 105 -3.90 -9.86 26.89
CA ASP A 105 -4.81 -9.28 25.90
C ASP A 105 -4.14 -8.23 24.99
N SER A 106 -3.00 -7.68 25.43
CA SER A 106 -2.26 -6.64 24.71
C SER A 106 -0.78 -6.95 24.76
N VAL A 107 -0.20 -7.27 23.62
CA VAL A 107 1.20 -7.67 23.47
C VAL A 107 1.97 -6.61 22.73
N SER A 108 3.13 -6.26 23.24
CA SER A 108 4.03 -5.26 22.65
C SER A 108 5.19 -5.93 21.91
N THR A 109 5.71 -5.30 20.86
CA THR A 109 6.95 -5.74 20.22
C THR A 109 8.15 -5.69 21.16
N ILE A 110 8.13 -4.83 22.18
CA ILE A 110 9.17 -4.78 23.24
C ILE A 110 9.25 -6.09 24.00
N ASP A 111 8.14 -6.77 24.22
CA ASP A 111 8.11 -8.09 24.89
C ASP A 111 8.90 -9.15 24.11
N PHE A 112 9.19 -8.88 22.85
CA PHE A 112 10.01 -9.72 21.96
C PHE A 112 11.42 -9.16 21.72
N GLY A 113 11.78 -8.08 22.41
CA GLY A 113 13.13 -7.53 22.40
C GLY A 113 13.38 -6.47 21.33
N THR A 114 12.35 -5.75 20.86
CA THR A 114 12.58 -4.56 20.05
C THR A 114 13.10 -3.41 20.90
N ALA A 115 14.03 -2.63 20.35
CA ALA A 115 14.59 -1.45 21.00
C ALA A 115 13.81 -0.17 20.67
N GLY A 116 13.42 0.02 19.41
CA GLY A 116 12.73 1.23 18.94
C GLY A 116 13.54 2.51 19.10
N ASP A 117 14.87 2.42 19.17
CA ASP A 117 15.82 3.49 19.48
C ASP A 117 16.36 4.22 18.23
N GLY A 118 15.94 3.81 17.04
CA GLY A 118 16.41 4.34 15.76
C GLY A 118 17.80 3.89 15.34
N ILE A 119 18.46 2.99 16.10
CA ILE A 119 19.82 2.52 15.84
C ILE A 119 19.84 0.99 15.70
N THR A 120 19.25 0.30 16.65
CA THR A 120 19.22 -1.17 16.71
C THR A 120 18.40 -1.75 15.58
N ASP A 121 18.86 -2.86 14.99
CA ASP A 121 18.08 -3.59 13.98
C ASP A 121 17.00 -4.43 14.68
N ASP A 122 15.77 -4.00 14.58
CA ASP A 122 14.60 -4.61 15.20
C ASP A 122 13.96 -5.71 14.33
N THR A 123 14.49 -5.97 13.12
CA THR A 123 13.90 -6.90 12.15
C THR A 123 13.58 -8.27 12.76
N ALA A 124 14.58 -8.89 13.40
CA ALA A 124 14.43 -10.24 13.94
C ALA A 124 13.45 -10.30 15.12
N ALA A 125 13.42 -9.23 15.93
CA ALA A 125 12.53 -9.13 17.08
C ALA A 125 11.06 -8.96 16.65
N ILE A 126 10.79 -8.05 15.70
CA ILE A 126 9.46 -7.84 15.13
C ILE A 126 8.97 -9.12 14.45
N GLN A 127 9.81 -9.75 13.62
CA GLN A 127 9.43 -10.98 12.91
C GLN A 127 9.16 -12.13 13.89
N ARG A 128 9.94 -12.22 14.97
CA ARG A 128 9.71 -13.19 16.04
C ARG A 128 8.36 -12.99 16.72
N ALA A 129 8.00 -11.75 17.04
CA ALA A 129 6.69 -11.42 17.60
C ALA A 129 5.56 -11.90 16.68
N ILE A 130 5.62 -11.54 15.39
CA ILE A 130 4.64 -11.94 14.39
C ILE A 130 4.55 -13.46 14.28
N ASN A 131 5.69 -14.14 14.23
CA ASN A 131 5.74 -15.60 14.11
C ASN A 131 5.13 -16.30 15.34
N GLN A 132 5.43 -15.83 16.53
CA GLN A 132 4.91 -16.43 17.75
C GLN A 132 3.41 -16.22 17.95
N LEU A 133 2.89 -15.06 17.54
CA LEU A 133 1.50 -14.69 17.78
C LEU A 133 0.55 -15.21 16.69
N PHE A 134 1.02 -15.34 15.45
CA PHE A 134 0.15 -15.62 14.31
C PHE A 134 0.45 -16.93 13.58
N LEU A 135 1.49 -17.67 14.01
CA LEU A 135 1.78 -18.99 13.48
C LEU A 135 0.98 -20.10 14.15
N ASN A 136 0.82 -21.23 13.44
CA ASN A 136 0.31 -22.46 14.04
C ASN A 136 1.32 -23.00 15.07
N ALA A 137 0.83 -23.33 16.27
CA ALA A 137 1.66 -23.85 17.35
C ALA A 137 2.28 -25.23 17.06
N THR A 138 1.66 -26.02 16.18
CA THR A 138 2.07 -27.42 15.89
C THR A 138 3.05 -27.51 14.72
N THR A 139 2.95 -26.58 13.78
CA THR A 139 3.87 -26.50 12.65
C THR A 139 4.32 -25.04 12.52
N PRO A 140 5.62 -24.75 12.38
CA PRO A 140 6.12 -23.40 12.24
C PRO A 140 5.79 -22.84 10.84
N ALA A 141 4.53 -22.90 10.44
CA ALA A 141 4.00 -22.40 9.20
C ALA A 141 2.91 -21.36 9.48
N TYR A 142 2.80 -20.37 8.61
CA TYR A 142 1.69 -19.43 8.66
C TYR A 142 0.39 -20.17 8.37
N SER A 143 -0.59 -20.02 9.24
CA SER A 143 -1.83 -20.78 9.15
C SER A 143 -3.05 -19.92 9.43
N ASN A 144 -4.09 -20.12 8.62
CA ASN A 144 -5.41 -19.53 8.81
C ASN A 144 -6.34 -20.45 9.62
N THR A 145 -5.84 -21.57 10.15
CA THR A 145 -6.66 -22.54 10.86
C THR A 145 -7.16 -22.02 12.20
N VAL A 146 -8.26 -22.57 12.67
CA VAL A 146 -8.91 -22.18 13.93
C VAL A 146 -7.97 -22.36 15.13
N SER A 147 -7.04 -23.30 15.08
CA SER A 147 -6.03 -23.51 16.13
C SER A 147 -5.11 -22.32 16.35
N GLY A 148 -4.89 -21.49 15.32
CA GLY A 148 -4.16 -20.22 15.47
C GLY A 148 -5.03 -19.05 15.98
N ALA A 149 -6.35 -19.20 16.02
CA ALA A 149 -7.27 -18.10 16.35
C ALA A 149 -7.09 -17.59 17.79
N SER A 150 -6.75 -18.44 18.74
CA SER A 150 -6.49 -18.05 20.13
C SER A 150 -5.26 -17.15 20.32
N LYS A 151 -4.38 -17.10 19.32
CA LYS A 151 -3.18 -16.26 19.31
C LYS A 151 -3.32 -15.00 18.47
N ARG A 152 -4.48 -14.76 17.87
CA ARG A 152 -4.75 -13.61 17.00
C ARG A 152 -5.10 -12.38 17.83
N ILE A 153 -4.15 -11.91 18.57
CA ILE A 153 -4.23 -10.70 19.38
C ILE A 153 -3.62 -9.52 18.63
N ILE A 154 -3.85 -8.32 19.14
CA ILE A 154 -3.22 -7.12 18.60
C ILE A 154 -1.77 -7.07 19.05
N LEU A 155 -0.83 -7.01 18.10
CA LEU A 155 0.57 -6.71 18.35
C LEU A 155 0.76 -5.20 18.33
N GLN A 156 1.10 -4.63 19.46
CA GLN A 156 1.33 -3.19 19.60
C GLN A 156 2.79 -2.84 19.34
N MET A 157 3.01 -1.82 18.51
CA MET A 157 4.30 -1.16 18.38
C MET A 157 4.24 0.16 19.15
N PRO A 158 5.01 0.33 20.22
CA PRO A 158 5.02 1.59 20.99
C PRO A 158 5.61 2.73 20.16
N ALA A 159 5.62 3.93 20.76
CA ALA A 159 6.32 5.07 20.17
C ALA A 159 7.83 4.78 20.10
N GLY A 160 8.44 5.10 18.96
CA GLY A 160 9.85 4.89 18.68
C GLY A 160 10.13 4.73 17.20
N GLN A 161 11.40 4.70 16.83
CA GLN A 161 11.86 4.38 15.50
C GLN A 161 12.45 2.97 15.50
N PHE A 162 11.80 2.07 14.80
CA PHE A 162 12.19 0.66 14.66
C PHE A 162 12.92 0.49 13.33
N ASN A 163 14.22 0.29 13.38
CA ASN A 163 15.02 0.04 12.19
C ASN A 163 14.85 -1.39 11.73
N ILE A 164 14.58 -1.58 10.44
CA ILE A 164 14.52 -2.90 9.82
C ILE A 164 15.47 -2.96 8.62
N SER A 165 16.33 -3.95 8.61
CA SER A 165 17.30 -4.21 7.53
C SER A 165 16.76 -5.17 6.48
N SER A 166 15.59 -5.76 6.72
CA SER A 166 14.95 -6.68 5.79
C SER A 166 13.43 -6.66 5.91
N THR A 167 12.77 -7.18 4.88
CA THR A 167 11.32 -7.28 4.79
C THR A 167 10.72 -7.98 6.01
N ILE A 168 9.68 -7.38 6.56
CA ILE A 168 8.81 -8.01 7.55
C ILE A 168 7.68 -8.73 6.83
N TYR A 169 7.50 -10.00 7.14
CA TYR A 169 6.48 -10.86 6.56
C TYR A 169 5.28 -11.00 7.47
N ILE A 170 4.11 -10.65 6.96
CA ILE A 170 2.86 -10.64 7.73
C ILE A 170 1.90 -11.70 7.20
N PRO A 171 1.45 -12.67 8.04
CA PRO A 171 0.49 -13.69 7.66
C PRO A 171 -0.96 -13.20 7.82
N SER A 172 -1.91 -14.02 7.37
CA SER A 172 -3.34 -13.81 7.59
C SER A 172 -3.69 -13.57 9.05
N TYR A 173 -4.68 -12.71 9.28
CA TYR A 173 -5.25 -12.37 10.58
C TYR A 173 -4.30 -11.63 11.53
N ALA A 174 -3.15 -11.20 11.06
CA ALA A 174 -2.25 -10.40 11.87
C ALA A 174 -2.79 -8.98 12.06
N SER A 175 -2.66 -8.47 13.28
CA SER A 175 -3.02 -7.10 13.64
C SER A 175 -1.79 -6.39 14.21
N LEU A 176 -1.25 -5.42 13.46
CA LEU A 176 -0.11 -4.60 13.86
C LEU A 176 -0.56 -3.16 14.04
N VAL A 177 -0.41 -2.63 15.25
CA VAL A 177 -0.92 -1.33 15.63
C VAL A 177 0.17 -0.49 16.28
N GLY A 178 0.46 0.68 15.69
CA GLY A 178 1.39 1.66 16.25
C GLY A 178 0.73 2.56 17.30
N ALA A 179 1.53 3.39 17.94
CA ALA A 179 1.06 4.41 18.89
C ALA A 179 0.56 5.69 18.20
N GLY A 180 0.66 5.77 16.89
CA GLY A 180 0.26 6.90 16.04
C GLY A 180 1.21 7.06 14.86
N ALA A 181 0.71 7.57 13.74
CA ALA A 181 1.49 7.72 12.51
C ALA A 181 2.77 8.57 12.68
N ASP A 182 2.72 9.56 13.59
CA ASP A 182 3.89 10.42 13.86
C ASP A 182 4.75 9.94 15.03
N LYS A 183 4.37 8.85 15.71
CA LYS A 183 5.02 8.35 16.92
C LYS A 183 5.74 7.03 16.73
N THR A 184 5.16 6.13 15.95
CA THR A 184 5.74 4.83 15.64
C THR A 184 6.25 4.85 14.21
N VAL A 185 7.56 4.73 14.03
CA VAL A 185 8.21 4.76 12.71
C VAL A 185 8.89 3.42 12.46
N LEU A 186 8.46 2.71 11.43
CA LEU A 186 9.15 1.56 10.88
C LEU A 186 10.08 2.06 9.76
N TYR A 187 11.37 2.11 10.06
CA TYR A 187 12.40 2.64 9.16
C TYR A 187 13.07 1.52 8.39
N TYR A 188 12.77 1.40 7.10
CA TYR A 188 13.32 0.35 6.25
C TYR A 188 14.62 0.78 5.60
N ASN A 189 15.73 0.29 6.11
CA ASN A 189 17.06 0.55 5.59
C ASN A 189 17.77 -0.75 5.16
N PRO A 190 17.49 -1.26 3.97
CA PRO A 190 18.05 -2.52 3.48
C PRO A 190 19.48 -2.35 2.96
N VAL A 191 20.25 -1.48 3.57
CA VAL A 191 21.65 -1.24 3.22
C VAL A 191 22.54 -2.06 4.12
N SER A 192 23.44 -2.82 3.52
CA SER A 192 24.49 -3.55 4.24
C SER A 192 25.85 -3.25 3.65
N THR A 193 26.86 -3.17 4.50
CA THR A 193 28.24 -3.07 4.08
C THR A 193 28.91 -4.42 4.28
N ILE A 194 29.47 -4.95 3.22
CA ILE A 194 30.23 -6.21 3.21
C ILE A 194 31.66 -5.94 2.75
N THR A 195 32.55 -6.86 3.02
CA THR A 195 33.91 -6.84 2.46
C THR A 195 34.03 -7.89 1.37
N GLY A 196 34.75 -7.58 0.30
CA GLY A 196 34.98 -8.51 -0.79
C GLY A 196 36.23 -8.18 -1.59
N ALA A 197 36.63 -9.08 -2.44
CA ALA A 197 37.76 -8.86 -3.38
C ALA A 197 37.22 -8.66 -4.81
N THR A 198 37.68 -7.59 -5.45
CA THR A 198 37.42 -7.28 -6.86
C THR A 198 38.63 -7.61 -7.72
N THR A 199 38.41 -8.00 -8.96
CA THR A 199 39.46 -8.19 -9.97
C THR A 199 39.11 -7.34 -11.19
N LEU A 200 40.04 -6.57 -11.69
CA LEU A 200 39.86 -5.73 -12.87
C LEU A 200 39.24 -6.54 -14.03
N ASN A 201 38.22 -6.00 -14.67
CA ASN A 201 37.45 -6.62 -15.75
C ASN A 201 36.68 -7.89 -15.38
N SER A 202 36.62 -8.26 -14.10
CA SER A 202 35.82 -9.40 -13.63
C SER A 202 34.40 -8.93 -13.24
N TYR A 203 33.42 -9.76 -13.56
CA TYR A 203 32.06 -9.61 -13.08
C TYR A 203 31.84 -10.24 -11.68
N VAL A 204 32.82 -11.03 -11.20
CA VAL A 204 32.71 -11.76 -9.94
C VAL A 204 33.46 -11.02 -8.84
N ILE A 205 32.76 -10.81 -7.72
CA ILE A 205 33.32 -10.30 -6.47
C ILE A 205 33.30 -11.45 -5.46
N THR A 206 34.49 -11.82 -4.97
CA THR A 206 34.59 -12.87 -3.95
C THR A 206 34.30 -12.29 -2.57
N THR A 207 33.36 -12.88 -1.85
CA THR A 207 32.97 -12.45 -0.49
C THR A 207 32.29 -13.60 0.25
N THR A 208 32.71 -13.81 1.49
CA THR A 208 32.07 -14.78 2.40
C THR A 208 30.72 -14.29 2.96
N ALA A 209 30.44 -13.00 2.81
CA ALA A 209 29.19 -12.38 3.25
C ALA A 209 28.05 -12.48 2.21
N ALA A 210 28.30 -13.16 1.07
CA ALA A 210 27.28 -13.32 0.02
C ALA A 210 26.07 -14.11 0.53
N THR A 211 24.87 -13.56 0.37
CA THR A 211 23.61 -14.22 0.71
C THR A 211 22.66 -14.20 -0.49
N ALA A 212 21.82 -15.22 -0.66
CA ALA A 212 20.90 -15.34 -1.79
C ALA A 212 19.99 -14.10 -1.97
N ARG A 213 19.71 -13.41 -0.88
CA ARG A 213 18.88 -12.17 -0.85
C ARG A 213 19.51 -10.99 -1.59
N MET A 214 20.81 -11.03 -1.83
CA MET A 214 21.52 -9.94 -2.52
C MET A 214 21.27 -9.94 -4.04
N ALA A 215 20.69 -10.98 -4.60
CA ALA A 215 20.35 -11.01 -6.02
C ALA A 215 19.37 -9.87 -6.36
N GLY A 216 19.68 -9.12 -7.41
CA GLY A 216 18.90 -7.93 -7.80
C GLY A 216 19.26 -6.63 -7.06
N ALA A 217 20.04 -6.69 -5.97
CA ALA A 217 20.46 -5.51 -5.21
C ALA A 217 21.38 -4.59 -6.02
N THR A 218 21.37 -3.30 -5.72
CA THR A 218 22.40 -2.38 -6.21
C THR A 218 23.67 -2.53 -5.39
N VAL A 219 24.79 -2.39 -6.05
CA VAL A 219 26.11 -2.53 -5.42
C VAL A 219 27.00 -1.35 -5.77
N SER A 220 27.72 -0.85 -4.78
CA SER A 220 28.68 0.24 -4.95
C SER A 220 29.91 0.03 -4.06
N GLY A 221 31.02 0.62 -4.45
CA GLY A 221 32.28 0.51 -3.73
C GLY A 221 33.47 0.90 -4.62
N SER A 222 34.65 0.95 -4.03
CA SER A 222 35.87 1.22 -4.81
C SER A 222 36.08 0.10 -5.83
N GLY A 223 36.33 0.46 -7.09
CA GLY A 223 36.50 -0.50 -8.16
C GLY A 223 35.22 -1.15 -8.69
N ILE A 224 34.06 -0.63 -8.30
CA ILE A 224 32.73 -1.08 -8.80
C ILE A 224 32.12 0.03 -9.64
N THR A 225 31.66 -0.32 -10.84
CA THR A 225 30.99 0.63 -11.75
C THR A 225 29.71 1.15 -11.12
N THR A 226 29.51 2.48 -11.13
CA THR A 226 28.28 3.12 -10.61
C THR A 226 27.04 2.57 -11.31
N GLY A 227 26.03 2.22 -10.53
CA GLY A 227 24.76 1.64 -11.04
C GLY A 227 24.81 0.14 -11.29
N SER A 228 25.90 -0.55 -10.93
CA SER A 228 25.98 -2.01 -11.00
C SER A 228 24.93 -2.66 -10.09
N THR A 229 24.37 -3.77 -10.55
CA THR A 229 23.45 -4.62 -9.79
C THR A 229 24.02 -6.03 -9.65
N ILE A 230 23.59 -6.77 -8.65
CA ILE A 230 23.98 -8.16 -8.43
C ILE A 230 23.08 -9.05 -9.28
N SER A 231 23.65 -9.69 -10.32
CA SER A 231 22.90 -10.56 -11.24
C SER A 231 22.72 -11.97 -10.69
N SER A 232 23.68 -12.49 -9.92
CA SER A 232 23.59 -13.80 -9.26
C SER A 232 24.45 -13.86 -8.01
N VAL A 233 24.17 -14.84 -7.15
CA VAL A 233 24.85 -15.03 -5.88
C VAL A 233 25.18 -16.50 -5.67
N ILE A 234 26.42 -16.79 -5.25
CA ILE A 234 26.81 -18.06 -4.65
C ILE A 234 26.99 -17.80 -3.15
N ALA A 235 26.04 -18.26 -2.35
CA ALA A 235 26.01 -17.98 -0.91
C ALA A 235 27.32 -18.38 -0.21
N GLY A 236 27.84 -17.48 0.63
CA GLY A 236 29.11 -17.66 1.35
C GLY A 236 30.36 -17.65 0.48
N THR A 237 30.28 -17.31 -0.81
CA THR A 237 31.41 -17.42 -1.73
C THR A 237 31.59 -16.18 -2.60
N SER A 238 30.55 -15.77 -3.34
CA SER A 238 30.69 -14.67 -4.32
C SER A 238 29.35 -14.07 -4.74
N ILE A 239 29.44 -12.86 -5.31
CA ILE A 239 28.36 -12.19 -6.03
C ILE A 239 28.84 -11.90 -7.46
N THR A 240 27.93 -12.00 -8.42
CA THR A 240 28.19 -11.61 -9.82
C THR A 240 27.47 -10.28 -10.09
N ILE A 241 28.20 -9.29 -10.60
CA ILE A 241 27.66 -7.94 -10.85
C ILE A 241 27.37 -7.72 -12.34
N SER A 242 26.45 -6.79 -12.64
CA SER A 242 25.99 -6.52 -14.01
C SER A 242 27.02 -5.82 -14.89
N SER A 243 28.00 -5.16 -14.28
CA SER A 243 29.11 -4.48 -15.01
C SER A 243 30.44 -4.91 -14.42
N PRO A 244 31.50 -5.05 -15.22
CA PRO A 244 32.79 -5.54 -14.72
C PRO A 244 33.42 -4.55 -13.75
N ALA A 245 34.19 -5.07 -12.80
CA ALA A 245 34.93 -4.26 -11.86
C ALA A 245 36.00 -3.41 -12.58
N THR A 246 36.16 -2.17 -12.15
CA THR A 246 37.09 -1.18 -12.76
C THR A 246 38.47 -1.18 -12.12
N ALA A 247 38.65 -1.92 -11.03
CA ALA A 247 39.93 -2.06 -10.35
C ALA A 247 40.05 -3.40 -9.62
N THR A 248 41.26 -3.85 -9.39
CA THR A 248 41.57 -4.97 -8.51
C THR A 248 41.79 -4.46 -7.09
N GLY A 249 41.11 -5.09 -6.11
CA GLY A 249 41.26 -4.80 -4.70
C GLY A 249 41.04 -6.05 -3.85
N GLY A 250 42.00 -6.39 -2.99
CA GLY A 250 41.94 -7.61 -2.17
C GLY A 250 40.92 -7.54 -1.02
N THR A 251 40.72 -6.35 -0.48
CA THR A 251 39.70 -6.09 0.57
C THR A 251 39.06 -4.74 0.28
N VAL A 252 37.88 -4.77 -0.32
CA VAL A 252 37.11 -3.58 -0.68
C VAL A 252 35.85 -3.55 0.17
N SER A 253 35.54 -2.38 0.73
CA SER A 253 34.25 -2.13 1.35
C SER A 253 33.19 -1.97 0.25
N ILE A 254 32.17 -2.79 0.31
CA ILE A 254 31.11 -2.88 -0.70
C ILE A 254 29.79 -2.60 -0.01
N THR A 255 29.10 -1.57 -0.47
CA THR A 255 27.74 -1.26 -0.02
C THR A 255 26.76 -1.98 -0.92
N VAL A 256 25.92 -2.81 -0.33
CA VAL A 256 24.83 -3.54 -0.99
C VAL A 256 23.50 -2.96 -0.51
N THR A 257 22.69 -2.47 -1.46
CA THR A 257 21.36 -1.96 -1.16
C THR A 257 20.32 -2.89 -1.78
N LEU A 258 19.61 -3.61 -0.93
CA LEU A 258 18.56 -4.52 -1.38
C LEU A 258 17.36 -3.72 -1.90
N ALA A 259 16.78 -4.18 -3.01
CA ALA A 259 15.47 -3.72 -3.46
C ALA A 259 14.41 -4.64 -2.86
N GLY A 260 13.34 -4.06 -2.31
CA GLY A 260 12.29 -4.87 -1.71
C GLY A 260 11.18 -4.04 -1.09
N ALA A 261 10.35 -4.71 -0.29
CA ALA A 261 9.29 -4.08 0.48
C ALA A 261 9.64 -4.08 1.96
N ALA A 262 9.26 -3.00 2.67
CA ALA A 262 9.37 -2.98 4.12
C ALA A 262 8.45 -4.04 4.75
N ILE A 263 7.22 -4.13 4.23
CA ILE A 263 6.25 -5.15 4.64
C ILE A 263 5.75 -5.89 3.40
N GLN A 264 5.77 -7.21 3.47
CA GLN A 264 5.17 -8.11 2.48
C GLN A 264 4.24 -9.10 3.16
N PHE A 265 3.14 -9.42 2.49
CA PHE A 265 2.16 -10.35 3.00
C PHE A 265 2.41 -11.74 2.42
N VAL A 266 2.32 -12.74 3.28
CA VAL A 266 2.64 -14.12 2.90
C VAL A 266 1.40 -15.00 3.00
N ASN A 267 1.37 -16.02 2.16
CA ASN A 267 0.28 -16.98 2.19
C ASN A 267 0.36 -17.89 3.45
N ASP A 268 -0.75 -18.51 3.77
CA ASP A 268 -0.89 -19.33 4.97
C ASP A 268 -0.06 -20.62 4.95
N SER A 269 0.48 -21.01 3.79
CA SER A 269 1.36 -22.20 3.65
C SER A 269 2.85 -21.85 3.72
N SER A 270 3.21 -20.57 3.84
CA SER A 270 4.60 -20.14 3.98
C SER A 270 5.17 -20.57 5.33
N THR A 271 6.41 -21.03 5.34
CA THR A 271 7.16 -21.30 6.58
C THR A 271 7.82 -20.04 7.11
N ALA A 272 7.89 -19.91 8.43
CA ALA A 272 8.64 -18.83 9.06
C ALA A 272 10.11 -18.83 8.56
N GLY A 273 10.58 -17.69 8.07
CA GLY A 273 11.94 -17.54 7.55
C GLY A 273 12.15 -17.97 6.10
N SER A 274 11.16 -18.54 5.47
CA SER A 274 11.15 -18.86 4.03
C SER A 274 9.77 -18.58 3.45
N PRO A 275 9.36 -17.32 3.38
CA PRO A 275 8.11 -16.96 2.75
C PRO A 275 8.18 -17.35 1.27
N SER A 276 7.32 -18.26 0.84
CA SER A 276 7.18 -18.57 -0.56
C SER A 276 6.43 -17.45 -1.25
N SER A 277 6.90 -17.04 -2.41
CA SER A 277 6.08 -16.26 -3.33
C SER A 277 4.75 -16.98 -3.53
N ILE A 278 3.68 -16.22 -3.60
CA ILE A 278 2.34 -16.76 -3.82
C ILE A 278 2.33 -17.49 -5.16
N GLY A 279 2.33 -18.79 -5.13
CA GLY A 279 2.25 -19.61 -6.33
C GLY A 279 0.82 -19.74 -6.84
N SER A 280 0.65 -20.14 -8.09
CA SER A 280 -0.61 -20.19 -8.84
C SER A 280 -1.70 -21.14 -8.32
N THR A 281 -1.49 -21.86 -7.23
CA THR A 281 -2.38 -22.93 -6.74
C THR A 281 -3.27 -22.55 -5.55
N LEU A 282 -3.49 -21.29 -5.20
CA LEU A 282 -3.73 -20.90 -3.82
C LEU A 282 -5.05 -20.20 -3.50
N GLY A 283 -6.14 -20.54 -4.12
CA GLY A 283 -7.46 -19.95 -3.83
C GLY A 283 -7.92 -19.94 -2.36
N THR A 284 -7.36 -20.80 -1.49
CA THR A 284 -7.75 -20.92 -0.07
C THR A 284 -6.74 -20.36 0.92
N THR A 285 -5.52 -20.07 0.49
CA THR A 285 -4.39 -19.69 1.36
C THR A 285 -3.91 -18.27 1.19
N GLN A 286 -4.68 -17.44 0.46
CA GLN A 286 -4.36 -16.02 0.27
C GLN A 286 -4.29 -15.26 1.60
N PRO A 287 -3.32 -14.34 1.78
CA PRO A 287 -3.26 -13.45 2.93
C PRO A 287 -4.57 -12.65 3.06
N ARG A 288 -5.16 -12.64 4.26
CA ARG A 288 -6.46 -12.01 4.46
C ARG A 288 -6.69 -11.58 5.91
N ASN A 289 -7.71 -10.72 6.10
CA ASN A 289 -8.14 -10.24 7.42
C ASN A 289 -6.99 -9.66 8.24
N ILE A 290 -6.16 -8.83 7.60
CA ILE A 290 -4.99 -8.20 8.20
C ILE A 290 -5.35 -6.78 8.58
N LEU A 291 -4.87 -6.33 9.72
CA LEU A 291 -4.99 -4.94 10.17
C LEU A 291 -3.60 -4.34 10.37
N ILE A 292 -3.32 -3.24 9.67
CA ILE A 292 -2.13 -2.41 9.93
C ILE A 292 -2.60 -0.97 10.11
N LYS A 293 -2.28 -0.36 11.27
CA LYS A 293 -2.70 1.00 11.51
C LYS A 293 -1.80 1.77 12.47
N ASP A 294 -1.98 3.10 12.46
CA ASP A 294 -1.41 4.04 13.41
C ASP A 294 0.13 4.04 13.44
N LEU A 295 0.78 3.97 12.28
CA LEU A 295 2.24 3.99 12.18
C LEU A 295 2.76 4.64 10.89
N THR A 296 4.01 5.04 10.90
CA THR A 296 4.77 5.47 9.71
C THR A 296 5.61 4.32 9.18
N ILE A 297 5.63 4.13 7.86
CA ILE A 297 6.60 3.27 7.17
C ILE A 297 7.44 4.16 6.28
N TRP A 298 8.73 4.23 6.59
CA TRP A 298 9.66 5.08 5.86
C TRP A 298 10.71 4.25 5.13
N THR A 299 10.80 4.46 3.81
CA THR A 299 11.78 3.82 2.93
C THR A 299 12.72 4.88 2.35
N PRO A 300 13.84 5.21 3.04
CA PRO A 300 14.71 6.34 2.70
C PRO A 300 15.59 6.11 1.46
N THR A 301 15.60 4.92 0.90
CA THR A 301 16.40 4.58 -0.27
C THR A 301 15.49 4.26 -1.46
N GLY A 302 15.81 4.81 -2.63
CA GLY A 302 15.04 4.60 -3.86
C GLY A 302 14.86 3.13 -4.25
N LYS A 303 13.79 2.83 -5.00
CA LYS A 303 13.38 1.49 -5.46
C LYS A 303 12.72 0.60 -4.41
N ASN A 304 12.43 1.08 -3.21
CA ASN A 304 11.75 0.30 -2.18
C ASN A 304 10.24 0.57 -2.16
N THR A 305 9.51 -0.42 -1.67
CA THR A 305 8.06 -0.38 -1.49
C THR A 305 7.75 -0.39 0.00
N CYS A 306 6.82 0.45 0.47
CA CYS A 306 6.39 0.36 1.87
C CYS A 306 5.55 -0.90 2.12
N LEU A 307 4.48 -1.08 1.35
CA LEU A 307 3.57 -2.23 1.47
C LEU A 307 3.46 -2.96 0.13
N GLN A 308 3.85 -4.23 0.09
CA GLN A 308 3.67 -5.10 -1.07
C GLN A 308 2.56 -6.12 -0.80
N LEU A 309 1.45 -5.99 -1.53
CA LEU A 309 0.25 -6.81 -1.40
C LEU A 309 0.16 -7.80 -2.57
N ASP A 310 0.69 -9.00 -2.38
CA ASP A 310 0.59 -10.08 -3.35
C ASP A 310 -0.66 -10.91 -3.03
N ALA A 311 -1.72 -10.73 -3.81
CA ALA A 311 -3.02 -11.39 -3.66
C ALA A 311 -3.66 -11.28 -2.25
N VAL A 312 -3.47 -10.16 -1.57
CA VAL A 312 -4.06 -9.86 -0.26
C VAL A 312 -5.54 -9.53 -0.42
N LYS A 313 -6.38 -10.01 0.52
CA LYS A 313 -7.81 -9.71 0.49
C LYS A 313 -8.38 -9.39 1.87
N GLU A 314 -9.53 -8.71 1.86
CA GLU A 314 -10.35 -8.45 3.06
C GLU A 314 -9.55 -7.85 4.22
N SER A 315 -8.61 -6.94 3.91
CA SER A 315 -7.66 -6.38 4.87
C SER A 315 -7.83 -4.86 5.00
N VAL A 316 -7.46 -4.33 6.15
CA VAL A 316 -7.63 -2.90 6.48
C VAL A 316 -6.27 -2.27 6.78
N PHE A 317 -6.02 -1.16 6.11
CA PHE A 317 -4.84 -0.32 6.27
C PHE A 317 -5.32 1.09 6.62
N GLU A 318 -5.03 1.56 7.82
CA GLU A 318 -5.66 2.77 8.33
C GLU A 318 -4.67 3.67 9.07
N ASN A 319 -4.82 4.99 8.88
CA ASN A 319 -4.05 6.00 9.59
C ASN A 319 -2.52 5.76 9.49
N LEU A 320 -2.05 5.58 8.25
CA LEU A 320 -0.63 5.34 7.96
C LEU A 320 0.01 6.58 7.34
N HIS A 321 1.29 6.80 7.65
CA HIS A 321 2.16 7.69 6.88
C HIS A 321 3.18 6.84 6.13
N LEU A 322 3.04 6.73 4.82
CA LEU A 322 4.00 6.06 3.95
C LEU A 322 4.92 7.12 3.36
N GLN A 323 6.22 6.99 3.61
CA GLN A 323 7.23 7.95 3.18
C GLN A 323 8.32 7.29 2.35
N GLY A 324 8.58 7.85 1.16
CA GLY A 324 9.70 7.47 0.28
C GLY A 324 10.80 8.52 0.30
N ASP A 325 11.67 8.46 -0.69
CA ASP A 325 12.78 9.40 -0.88
C ASP A 325 12.81 10.05 -2.27
N TRP A 326 11.73 9.92 -3.04
CA TRP A 326 11.69 10.44 -4.39
C TRP A 326 11.93 11.96 -4.42
N ALA A 327 12.91 12.39 -5.18
CA ALA A 327 13.27 13.79 -5.28
C ALA A 327 12.99 14.40 -6.67
N SER A 328 13.34 13.74 -7.77
CA SER A 328 13.22 14.36 -9.09
C SER A 328 13.32 13.46 -10.32
N SER A 329 13.78 12.22 -10.22
CA SER A 329 14.02 11.36 -11.38
C SER A 329 13.18 10.09 -11.37
N LEU A 330 12.80 9.62 -12.58
CA LEU A 330 12.09 8.34 -12.79
C LEU A 330 12.91 7.10 -12.37
N ASN A 331 14.18 7.25 -12.09
CA ASN A 331 15.08 6.12 -11.85
C ASN A 331 14.88 5.43 -10.50
N SER A 332 14.07 6.00 -9.61
CA SER A 332 13.67 5.34 -8.40
C SER A 332 12.25 4.78 -8.58
N LEU A 333 12.09 3.48 -8.60
CA LEU A 333 10.79 2.83 -8.61
C LEU A 333 10.21 2.71 -7.19
N SER A 334 10.34 3.78 -6.38
CA SER A 334 9.78 3.79 -5.02
C SER A 334 8.26 3.79 -5.07
N ARG A 335 7.64 2.93 -4.25
CA ARG A 335 6.20 2.78 -4.17
C ARG A 335 5.72 2.86 -2.73
N GLY A 336 4.62 3.59 -2.50
CA GLY A 336 3.94 3.52 -1.20
C GLY A 336 3.27 2.17 -1.04
N ILE A 337 2.38 1.82 -1.96
CA ILE A 337 1.69 0.53 -2.01
C ILE A 337 1.88 -0.09 -3.39
N TYR A 338 2.27 -1.35 -3.41
CA TYR A 338 2.28 -2.18 -4.61
C TYR A 338 1.31 -3.34 -4.44
N MET A 339 0.37 -3.48 -5.37
CA MET A 339 -0.66 -4.51 -5.33
C MET A 339 -0.61 -5.33 -6.61
N GLN A 340 -0.66 -6.64 -6.48
CA GLN A 340 -0.75 -7.52 -7.63
C GLN A 340 -1.61 -8.75 -7.35
N ALA A 341 -2.28 -9.22 -8.39
CA ALA A 341 -2.86 -10.56 -8.42
C ALA A 341 -1.83 -11.55 -8.96
N VAL A 342 -1.95 -12.79 -8.58
CA VAL A 342 -1.09 -13.87 -9.07
C VAL A 342 -1.72 -14.56 -10.28
N SER A 343 -3.05 -14.59 -10.33
CA SER A 343 -3.83 -15.14 -11.44
C SER A 343 -5.24 -14.55 -11.43
N SER A 344 -6.04 -14.88 -12.42
CA SER A 344 -7.45 -14.44 -12.50
C SER A 344 -8.35 -14.95 -11.37
N ILE A 345 -7.89 -15.94 -10.61
CA ILE A 345 -8.61 -16.51 -9.46
C ILE A 345 -7.93 -16.21 -8.11
N VAL A 346 -6.66 -15.79 -8.14
CA VAL A 346 -5.87 -15.42 -6.96
C VAL A 346 -5.63 -13.91 -7.01
N THR A 347 -6.66 -13.17 -6.69
CA THR A 347 -6.77 -11.72 -6.86
C THR A 347 -6.40 -10.95 -5.60
N CYS A 348 -6.01 -9.69 -5.76
CA CYS A 348 -5.85 -8.76 -4.64
C CYS A 348 -7.14 -7.94 -4.52
N GLU A 349 -7.96 -8.23 -3.49
CA GLU A 349 -9.33 -7.72 -3.49
C GLU A 349 -9.89 -7.38 -2.10
N ARG A 350 -10.91 -6.47 -2.11
CA ARG A 350 -11.67 -6.04 -0.92
C ARG A 350 -10.80 -5.52 0.22
N ASN A 351 -9.72 -4.84 -0.13
CA ASN A 351 -8.89 -4.16 0.85
C ASN A 351 -9.35 -2.71 1.01
N ILE A 352 -9.29 -2.22 2.23
CA ILE A 352 -9.66 -0.85 2.58
C ILE A 352 -8.40 -0.10 3.00
N PHE A 353 -8.13 1.00 2.32
CA PHE A 353 -7.06 1.93 2.60
C PHE A 353 -7.68 3.25 3.03
N ARG A 354 -7.57 3.60 4.33
CA ARG A 354 -8.21 4.79 4.88
C ARG A 354 -7.22 5.70 5.58
N ASN A 355 -7.36 7.01 5.34
CA ASN A 355 -6.53 8.04 5.99
C ASN A 355 -5.02 7.74 5.88
N ILE A 356 -4.57 7.45 4.66
CA ILE A 356 -3.16 7.19 4.37
C ILE A 356 -2.52 8.41 3.74
N LYS A 357 -1.44 8.90 4.34
CA LYS A 357 -0.57 9.90 3.75
C LYS A 357 0.55 9.22 2.97
N PHE A 358 0.68 9.56 1.69
CA PHE A 358 1.79 9.15 0.82
C PHE A 358 2.67 10.36 0.56
N GLU A 359 3.96 10.25 0.81
CA GLU A 359 4.92 11.34 0.65
C GLU A 359 6.18 10.87 -0.07
N LYS A 360 6.59 11.60 -1.11
CA LYS A 360 7.85 11.39 -1.86
C LYS A 360 8.01 10.00 -2.48
N PHE A 361 7.06 9.62 -3.34
CA PHE A 361 7.12 8.36 -4.09
C PHE A 361 7.21 8.58 -5.60
N SER A 362 7.83 7.64 -6.32
CA SER A 362 7.63 7.53 -7.76
C SER A 362 6.18 7.18 -8.09
N TYR A 363 5.60 6.25 -7.32
CA TYR A 363 4.20 5.88 -7.38
C TYR A 363 3.64 5.78 -5.96
N ALA A 364 2.65 6.59 -5.61
CA ALA A 364 2.01 6.45 -4.30
C ALA A 364 1.33 5.08 -4.18
N VAL A 365 0.56 4.70 -5.20
CA VAL A 365 -0.01 3.35 -5.37
C VAL A 365 0.32 2.86 -6.77
N SER A 366 0.74 1.63 -6.89
CA SER A 366 0.94 0.96 -8.17
C SER A 366 0.30 -0.42 -8.13
N THR A 367 -0.48 -0.76 -9.17
CA THR A 367 -1.10 -2.09 -9.25
C THR A 367 -0.65 -2.81 -10.51
N LEU A 368 -0.60 -4.13 -10.43
CA LEU A 368 -0.32 -5.02 -11.53
C LEU A 368 -1.38 -6.12 -11.58
N SER A 369 -1.91 -6.39 -12.78
CA SER A 369 -2.94 -7.42 -13.00
C SER A 369 -4.26 -7.20 -12.25
N ASP A 370 -5.03 -8.26 -12.05
CA ASP A 370 -6.43 -8.26 -11.62
C ASP A 370 -6.60 -7.89 -10.13
N VAL A 371 -6.65 -6.62 -9.85
CA VAL A 371 -6.86 -6.04 -8.51
C VAL A 371 -8.30 -5.54 -8.45
N ARG A 372 -9.13 -6.03 -7.50
CA ARG A 372 -10.59 -5.83 -7.52
C ARG A 372 -11.12 -5.27 -6.21
N TYR A 373 -12.23 -4.51 -6.30
CA TYR A 373 -13.04 -4.11 -5.13
C TYR A 373 -12.24 -3.46 -4.00
N ASN A 374 -11.18 -2.74 -4.32
CA ASN A 374 -10.37 -2.06 -3.31
C ASN A 374 -10.83 -0.61 -3.16
N SER A 375 -10.79 -0.09 -1.94
CA SER A 375 -11.24 1.27 -1.64
C SER A 375 -10.12 2.10 -1.01
N PHE A 376 -9.86 3.27 -1.59
CA PHE A 376 -8.96 4.30 -1.06
C PHE A 376 -9.81 5.48 -0.59
N ILE A 377 -9.84 5.73 0.71
CA ILE A 377 -10.74 6.70 1.34
C ILE A 377 -9.93 7.69 2.17
N ASP A 378 -10.19 8.99 2.01
CA ASP A 378 -9.55 10.06 2.78
C ASP A 378 -8.01 10.06 2.68
N CYS A 379 -7.44 9.56 1.59
CA CYS A 379 -6.00 9.49 1.40
C CYS A 379 -5.41 10.83 0.93
N PHE A 380 -4.15 11.08 1.28
CA PHE A 380 -3.41 12.28 0.89
C PHE A 380 -2.09 11.91 0.21
N VAL A 381 -1.92 12.32 -1.04
CA VAL A 381 -0.69 12.11 -1.82
C VAL A 381 0.02 13.44 -1.99
N THR A 382 1.28 13.52 -1.61
CA THR A 382 2.10 14.72 -1.78
C THR A 382 3.48 14.42 -2.32
N ASP A 383 3.99 15.35 -3.15
CA ASP A 383 5.34 15.31 -3.69
C ASP A 383 5.68 13.99 -4.40
N ALA A 384 4.78 13.51 -5.24
CA ALA A 384 4.94 12.27 -5.97
C ALA A 384 5.19 12.50 -7.47
N TYR A 385 5.85 11.55 -8.13
CA TYR A 385 5.96 11.55 -9.59
C TYR A 385 4.61 11.24 -10.22
N GLN A 386 3.94 10.18 -9.77
CA GLN A 386 2.59 9.80 -10.14
C GLN A 386 1.81 9.38 -8.89
N GLY A 387 0.54 9.70 -8.84
CA GLY A 387 -0.30 9.33 -7.71
C GLY A 387 -0.66 7.84 -7.74
N PHE A 388 -1.88 7.52 -8.06
CA PHE A 388 -2.38 6.14 -8.17
C PHE A 388 -2.26 5.66 -9.62
N ALA A 389 -1.29 4.78 -9.87
CA ALA A 389 -1.04 4.14 -11.15
C ALA A 389 -1.64 2.73 -11.15
N LEU A 390 -2.87 2.62 -11.59
CA LEU A 390 -3.65 1.39 -11.53
C LEU A 390 -3.57 0.64 -12.86
N GLY A 391 -3.10 -0.59 -12.83
CA GLY A 391 -3.03 -1.48 -14.01
C GLY A 391 -1.75 -1.39 -14.83
N VAL A 392 -0.82 -0.50 -14.49
CA VAL A 392 0.46 -0.36 -15.21
C VAL A 392 1.54 -1.19 -14.54
N GLY A 393 2.14 -2.10 -15.27
CA GLY A 393 3.40 -2.70 -14.84
C GLY A 393 4.48 -1.62 -14.70
N ALA A 394 5.40 -1.78 -13.74
CA ALA A 394 6.48 -0.84 -13.47
C ALA A 394 7.34 -0.46 -14.69
N ASN A 395 7.22 -1.18 -15.79
CA ASN A 395 7.98 -1.00 -17.03
C ASN A 395 7.09 -0.66 -18.23
N GLY A 396 5.81 -0.32 -18.03
CA GLY A 396 4.90 -0.02 -19.14
C GLY A 396 4.60 -1.22 -20.06
N SER A 397 4.97 -2.43 -19.65
CA SER A 397 4.72 -3.63 -20.43
C SER A 397 3.34 -4.18 -20.09
N THR A 398 2.40 -3.94 -20.97
CA THR A 398 1.03 -4.50 -20.93
C THR A 398 0.95 -5.88 -21.59
N SER A 399 2.05 -6.40 -22.11
CA SER A 399 2.07 -7.69 -22.80
C SER A 399 1.79 -8.85 -21.84
N GLY A 400 0.62 -9.45 -21.97
CA GLY A 400 0.19 -10.64 -21.24
C GLY A 400 -0.80 -10.42 -20.10
N GLN A 401 -1.20 -9.19 -19.81
CA GLN A 401 -2.23 -8.91 -18.80
C GLN A 401 -3.62 -8.86 -19.47
N GLN A 402 -4.45 -9.82 -19.15
CA GLN A 402 -5.82 -9.86 -19.68
C GLN A 402 -6.79 -8.97 -18.89
N TYR A 403 -6.43 -8.53 -17.68
CA TYR A 403 -7.36 -7.84 -16.79
C TYR A 403 -6.62 -6.75 -16.00
N GLY A 404 -7.13 -5.54 -16.06
CA GLY A 404 -6.70 -4.41 -15.23
C GLY A 404 -7.47 -4.32 -13.91
N PRO A 405 -7.31 -3.21 -13.18
CA PRO A 405 -8.03 -2.99 -11.92
C PRO A 405 -9.53 -2.88 -12.18
N ARG A 406 -10.33 -3.47 -11.28
CA ARG A 406 -11.79 -3.47 -11.38
C ARG A 406 -12.43 -2.98 -10.12
N GLU A 407 -13.49 -2.18 -10.27
CA GLU A 407 -14.32 -1.72 -9.17
C GLU A 407 -13.51 -1.18 -8.00
N THR A 408 -12.44 -0.42 -8.32
CA THR A 408 -11.63 0.28 -7.34
C THR A 408 -12.24 1.66 -7.10
N GLU A 409 -12.50 1.98 -5.84
CA GLU A 409 -13.04 3.26 -5.43
C GLU A 409 -11.95 4.16 -4.84
N ILE A 410 -11.91 5.42 -5.30
CA ILE A 410 -11.03 6.47 -4.79
C ILE A 410 -11.93 7.63 -4.34
N VAL A 411 -12.09 7.80 -3.03
CA VAL A 411 -13.09 8.70 -2.45
C VAL A 411 -12.44 9.71 -1.52
N ASN A 412 -12.80 10.99 -1.69
CA ASN A 412 -12.34 12.11 -0.85
C ASN A 412 -10.81 12.18 -0.69
N CYS A 413 -10.07 11.75 -1.71
CA CYS A 413 -8.61 11.78 -1.71
C CYS A 413 -8.09 13.16 -2.16
N LYS A 414 -6.90 13.53 -1.68
CA LYS A 414 -6.24 14.78 -2.04
C LYS A 414 -4.88 14.49 -2.66
N PHE A 415 -4.62 15.12 -3.79
CA PHE A 415 -3.37 14.99 -4.52
C PHE A 415 -2.72 16.38 -4.64
N TYR A 416 -1.52 16.50 -4.10
CA TYR A 416 -0.77 17.74 -4.06
C TYR A 416 0.63 17.56 -4.61
N ASN A 417 1.10 18.46 -5.51
CA ASN A 417 2.44 18.39 -6.13
C ASN A 417 2.72 17.04 -6.80
N VAL A 418 1.78 16.52 -7.58
CA VAL A 418 1.98 15.29 -8.36
C VAL A 418 2.40 15.65 -9.78
N ARG A 419 3.59 15.25 -10.21
CA ARG A 419 4.18 15.68 -11.49
C ARG A 419 3.46 15.15 -12.71
N ARG A 420 2.93 13.95 -12.66
CA ARG A 420 2.11 13.35 -13.71
C ARG A 420 0.65 13.26 -13.27
N GLN A 421 -0.04 12.23 -13.70
CA GLN A 421 -1.42 11.99 -13.32
C GLN A 421 -1.55 11.72 -11.82
N ALA A 422 -2.54 12.31 -11.18
CA ALA A 422 -2.94 11.92 -9.83
C ALA A 422 -3.54 10.51 -9.82
N VAL A 423 -4.39 10.21 -10.82
CA VAL A 423 -4.96 8.88 -11.03
C VAL A 423 -4.75 8.48 -12.48
N TYR A 424 -4.16 7.33 -12.69
CA TYR A 424 -3.97 6.70 -13.98
C TYR A 424 -4.51 5.29 -13.93
N VAL A 425 -5.50 4.98 -14.74
CA VAL A 425 -6.10 3.64 -14.84
C VAL A 425 -5.84 3.10 -16.24
N ASP A 426 -5.19 1.95 -16.33
CA ASP A 426 -4.90 1.25 -17.57
C ASP A 426 -5.59 -0.12 -17.58
N LEU A 427 -6.30 -0.44 -18.66
CA LEU A 427 -7.07 -1.69 -18.81
C LEU A 427 -8.10 -1.95 -17.69
N GLY A 428 -8.55 -0.92 -16.99
CA GLY A 428 -9.43 -1.04 -15.82
C GLY A 428 -10.91 -0.92 -16.17
N THR A 429 -11.76 -1.57 -15.37
CA THR A 429 -13.23 -1.57 -15.54
C THR A 429 -13.93 -1.14 -14.26
N ALA A 430 -14.94 -0.28 -14.38
CA ALA A 430 -15.80 0.18 -13.27
C ALA A 430 -15.05 0.79 -12.09
N ASN A 431 -13.93 1.46 -12.36
CA ASN A 431 -13.20 2.19 -11.32
C ASN A 431 -13.80 3.58 -11.16
N THR A 432 -13.87 4.06 -9.93
CA THR A 432 -14.55 5.32 -9.59
C THR A 432 -13.61 6.26 -8.84
N THR A 433 -13.59 7.55 -9.25
CA THR A 433 -13.04 8.64 -8.45
C THR A 433 -14.16 9.58 -8.05
N ARG A 434 -14.25 9.91 -6.76
CA ARG A 434 -15.35 10.73 -6.24
C ARG A 434 -14.86 11.69 -5.14
N ASP A 435 -15.29 12.95 -5.23
CA ASP A 435 -15.01 14.00 -4.26
C ASP A 435 -13.51 14.27 -4.01
N CYS A 436 -12.64 13.90 -4.97
CA CYS A 436 -11.21 14.10 -4.87
C CYS A 436 -10.79 15.55 -5.17
N LYS A 437 -9.62 15.95 -4.67
CA LYS A 437 -9.04 17.27 -4.91
C LYS A 437 -7.65 17.16 -5.51
N TYR A 438 -7.39 17.99 -6.54
CA TYR A 438 -6.14 17.97 -7.29
C TYR A 438 -5.53 19.38 -7.26
N ILE A 439 -4.36 19.51 -6.63
CA ILE A 439 -3.66 20.79 -6.47
C ILE A 439 -2.24 20.63 -7.00
N ASN A 440 -1.86 21.45 -7.99
CA ASN A 440 -0.55 21.38 -8.65
C ASN A 440 -0.23 19.98 -9.19
N VAL A 441 -1.16 19.42 -9.97
CA VAL A 441 -1.05 18.08 -10.57
C VAL A 441 -0.86 18.21 -12.08
N GLY A 442 -0.01 17.35 -12.68
CA GLY A 442 0.22 17.29 -14.12
C GLY A 442 1.26 18.27 -14.64
N ASN A 443 1.82 19.11 -13.78
CA ASN A 443 2.88 20.06 -14.13
C ASN A 443 4.24 19.38 -13.94
N ASN A 444 4.84 18.88 -14.98
CA ASN A 444 6.07 18.08 -14.95
C ASN A 444 7.32 18.79 -14.37
N GLY A 445 7.15 19.88 -13.60
CA GLY A 445 8.18 20.61 -12.86
C GLY A 445 9.15 21.43 -13.73
N ALA A 446 9.79 22.41 -13.13
CA ALA A 446 10.82 23.22 -13.77
C ALA A 446 11.97 22.34 -14.29
N GLY A 447 12.11 22.22 -15.61
CA GLY A 447 13.20 21.50 -16.27
C GLY A 447 12.77 20.42 -17.25
N ASN A 448 11.51 20.08 -17.33
CA ASN A 448 11.02 19.15 -18.34
C ASN A 448 10.14 19.90 -19.36
N THR A 449 10.59 19.93 -20.58
CA THR A 449 10.03 20.70 -21.68
C THR A 449 8.58 20.33 -21.97
N GLY A 450 7.63 20.95 -21.28
CA GLY A 450 6.31 21.19 -21.82
C GLY A 450 5.27 20.06 -21.83
N ALA A 451 5.53 18.88 -21.28
CA ALA A 451 4.51 17.85 -21.22
C ALA A 451 3.54 18.09 -20.06
N VAL A 452 2.33 18.45 -20.38
CA VAL A 452 1.22 18.59 -19.44
C VAL A 452 0.44 17.28 -19.41
N TYR A 453 0.20 16.77 -18.22
CA TYR A 453 -0.55 15.53 -18.03
C TYR A 453 -1.95 15.80 -17.48
N PRO A 454 -2.97 15.05 -17.86
CA PRO A 454 -4.28 15.12 -17.25
C PRO A 454 -4.20 14.71 -15.76
N GLN A 455 -5.05 15.32 -14.94
CA GLN A 455 -5.10 14.98 -13.51
C GLN A 455 -5.58 13.54 -13.29
N VAL A 456 -6.60 13.14 -14.03
CA VAL A 456 -7.15 11.79 -14.07
C VAL A 456 -7.11 11.27 -15.50
N TYR A 457 -6.61 10.09 -15.69
CA TYR A 457 -6.49 9.45 -16.99
C TYR A 457 -6.99 8.01 -16.93
N PHE A 458 -8.05 7.71 -17.67
CA PHE A 458 -8.52 6.36 -17.89
C PHE A 458 -8.11 5.93 -19.31
N ALA A 459 -7.12 5.06 -19.39
CA ALA A 459 -6.65 4.48 -20.64
C ALA A 459 -7.40 3.18 -20.91
N ASN A 460 -8.08 3.11 -22.03
CA ASN A 460 -8.81 1.93 -22.46
C ASN A 460 -8.12 1.31 -23.66
N TYR A 461 -7.58 0.15 -23.47
CA TYR A 461 -7.16 -0.73 -24.55
C TYR A 461 -8.06 -1.98 -24.54
N GLY A 462 -9.10 -1.95 -25.39
CA GLY A 462 -9.70 -3.18 -25.90
C GLY A 462 -10.74 -3.92 -25.07
N ASN A 463 -11.23 -3.44 -23.92
CA ASN A 463 -12.40 -4.02 -23.25
C ASN A 463 -13.15 -2.99 -22.40
N THR A 464 -14.44 -3.01 -22.57
CA THR A 464 -15.52 -2.31 -21.88
C THR A 464 -15.17 -1.79 -20.49
N SER A 465 -15.00 -0.49 -20.34
CA SER A 465 -14.81 0.14 -19.05
C SER A 465 -15.94 1.10 -18.74
N GLN A 466 -16.59 0.84 -17.64
CA GLN A 466 -17.54 1.75 -17.01
C GLN A 466 -16.82 2.48 -15.86
N ASN A 467 -15.74 3.20 -16.20
CA ASN A 467 -15.07 4.03 -15.20
C ASN A 467 -15.87 5.30 -15.00
N ASP A 468 -16.08 5.70 -13.76
CA ASP A 468 -16.83 6.90 -13.41
C ASP A 468 -15.94 7.93 -12.73
N TYR A 469 -16.24 9.20 -13.05
CA TYR A 469 -15.54 10.36 -12.52
C TYR A 469 -16.58 11.40 -12.05
N SER A 470 -16.64 11.61 -10.75
CA SER A 470 -17.55 12.57 -10.15
C SER A 470 -16.82 13.54 -9.18
N ASP A 471 -15.61 13.91 -9.50
CA ASP A 471 -14.83 14.83 -8.70
C ASP A 471 -15.29 16.28 -8.91
N ARG A 472 -15.26 17.05 -7.86
CA ARG A 472 -15.48 18.49 -7.96
C ARG A 472 -14.23 19.15 -8.51
N ALA A 473 -14.40 20.06 -9.46
CA ALA A 473 -13.32 20.89 -9.97
C ALA A 473 -12.61 21.58 -8.79
N SER A 474 -11.39 21.20 -8.51
CA SER A 474 -10.59 21.82 -7.48
C SER A 474 -9.48 22.62 -8.11
N ASP A 475 -9.35 23.84 -7.65
CA ASP A 475 -8.28 24.79 -7.89
C ASP A 475 -8.08 25.29 -9.33
N LEU A 476 -8.52 26.52 -9.52
CA LEU A 476 -8.36 27.32 -10.75
C LEU A 476 -6.90 27.72 -11.03
N ALA A 477 -5.96 27.39 -10.17
CA ALA A 477 -4.56 27.78 -10.32
C ALA A 477 -3.78 26.90 -11.29
N SER A 478 -4.24 25.69 -11.59
CA SER A 478 -3.70 24.90 -12.70
C SER A 478 -4.65 25.00 -13.89
N SER A 479 -4.24 25.66 -14.93
CA SER A 479 -4.96 25.86 -16.19
C SER A 479 -5.27 24.56 -16.97
N ASN A 480 -5.12 23.40 -16.37
CA ASN A 480 -5.13 22.10 -17.02
C ASN A 480 -6.00 21.07 -16.28
N LEU A 481 -7.24 21.42 -16.04
CA LEU A 481 -8.25 20.42 -15.66
C LEU A 481 -8.55 19.56 -16.89
N THR A 482 -7.76 18.52 -17.08
CA THR A 482 -7.99 17.59 -18.17
C THR A 482 -8.26 16.21 -17.60
N VAL A 483 -9.52 15.82 -17.61
CA VAL A 483 -9.88 14.41 -17.52
C VAL A 483 -9.85 13.88 -18.95
N GLN A 484 -8.90 13.03 -19.24
CA GLN A 484 -8.87 12.35 -20.50
C GLN A 484 -9.52 10.98 -20.32
N TYR A 485 -10.77 10.88 -20.71
CA TYR A 485 -11.40 9.59 -20.95
C TYR A 485 -11.00 9.12 -22.35
N VAL A 486 -10.65 7.86 -22.47
CA VAL A 486 -10.86 7.10 -23.69
C VAL A 486 -12.04 6.18 -23.35
N PRO A 487 -13.28 6.60 -23.58
CA PRO A 487 -14.43 5.78 -23.23
C PRO A 487 -14.54 4.62 -24.21
N GLU A 488 -14.59 3.45 -23.65
CA GLU A 488 -15.18 2.29 -24.31
C GLU A 488 -16.63 2.17 -23.85
N VAL A 489 -17.53 2.18 -24.80
CA VAL A 489 -18.97 2.07 -24.55
C VAL A 489 -19.35 0.60 -24.68
N SER A 490 -19.79 -0.03 -23.60
CA SER A 490 -20.51 -1.28 -23.66
C SER A 490 -21.87 -1.12 -22.99
N GLY A 491 -22.93 -1.24 -23.75
CA GLY A 491 -24.29 -1.32 -23.24
C GLY A 491 -25.25 -0.30 -23.81
N HIS A 492 -26.50 -0.71 -23.87
CA HIS A 492 -27.62 0.04 -24.42
C HIS A 492 -27.90 1.32 -23.63
N GLY A 493 -27.88 2.46 -24.30
CA GLY A 493 -28.37 3.74 -23.75
C GLY A 493 -27.56 4.94 -24.19
N SER A 494 -28.21 6.09 -24.20
CA SER A 494 -27.55 7.38 -24.42
C SER A 494 -26.66 7.70 -23.22
N TYR A 495 -25.36 7.81 -23.44
CA TYR A 495 -24.42 8.18 -22.38
C TYR A 495 -24.18 9.68 -22.36
N TYR A 496 -24.53 10.32 -21.25
CA TYR A 496 -24.17 11.69 -20.98
C TYR A 496 -22.83 11.70 -20.26
N LEU A 497 -21.79 12.17 -20.92
CA LEU A 497 -20.53 12.49 -20.26
C LEU A 497 -20.64 13.92 -19.73
N THR A 498 -20.78 14.05 -18.43
CA THR A 498 -20.75 15.34 -17.75
C THR A 498 -19.31 15.68 -17.38
N GLY A 499 -18.67 16.49 -18.17
CA GLY A 499 -17.33 17.00 -17.90
C GLY A 499 -16.81 17.85 -19.05
N THR A 500 -16.13 18.93 -18.73
CA THR A 500 -15.44 19.76 -19.73
C THR A 500 -14.08 19.12 -19.98
N ARG A 501 -13.76 18.86 -21.23
CA ARG A 501 -12.46 18.36 -21.67
C ARG A 501 -11.72 19.46 -22.39
N GLY A 502 -10.42 19.51 -22.24
CA GLY A 502 -9.57 20.46 -22.91
C GLY A 502 -8.53 19.77 -23.78
N VAL A 503 -8.29 20.33 -24.94
CA VAL A 503 -7.19 19.95 -25.81
C VAL A 503 -6.52 21.24 -26.33
N VAL A 504 -5.20 21.22 -26.41
CA VAL A 504 -4.44 22.34 -27.00
C VAL A 504 -4.32 22.08 -28.50
N LEU A 505 -4.81 23.03 -29.30
CA LEU A 505 -4.72 22.99 -30.76
C LEU A 505 -3.63 23.97 -31.19
N GLY A 506 -2.48 23.44 -31.63
CA GLY A 506 -1.38 24.25 -32.15
C GLY A 506 -1.58 24.72 -33.60
N PHE A 507 -0.66 25.55 -34.10
CA PHE A 507 -0.61 25.91 -35.51
C PHE A 507 -0.23 24.72 -36.38
N ILE A 508 -1.14 24.29 -37.30
CA ILE A 508 -0.95 23.17 -38.21
C ILE A 508 -1.49 23.56 -39.59
N SER A 509 -0.61 23.88 -40.51
CA SER A 509 -0.99 24.41 -41.84
C SER A 509 -1.05 23.34 -42.95
N SER A 510 -0.37 22.22 -42.80
CA SER A 510 -0.12 21.33 -43.93
C SER A 510 -0.73 19.92 -43.82
N SER A 511 -0.94 19.40 -42.63
CA SER A 511 -1.51 18.06 -42.45
C SER A 511 -2.37 18.02 -41.21
N PRO A 512 -3.59 17.45 -41.28
CA PRO A 512 -4.47 17.34 -40.13
C PRO A 512 -3.78 16.59 -38.98
N THR A 513 -3.89 17.14 -37.77
CA THR A 513 -3.37 16.54 -36.55
C THR A 513 -4.50 16.07 -35.66
N LEU A 514 -4.31 14.94 -34.99
CA LEU A 514 -5.29 14.35 -34.11
C LEU A 514 -5.55 15.27 -32.91
N ALA A 515 -6.80 15.71 -32.74
CA ALA A 515 -7.25 16.45 -31.57
C ALA A 515 -7.66 15.48 -30.45
N PHE A 516 -8.55 14.55 -30.74
CA PHE A 516 -9.03 13.54 -29.79
C PHE A 516 -9.64 12.35 -30.53
N ARG A 517 -9.96 11.28 -29.78
CA ARG A 517 -10.55 10.05 -30.30
C ARG A 517 -11.94 9.81 -29.73
N LEU A 518 -12.78 9.16 -30.54
CA LEU A 518 -14.11 8.69 -30.17
C LEU A 518 -14.18 7.18 -30.43
N PRO A 519 -14.85 6.41 -29.57
CA PRO A 519 -14.97 4.96 -29.76
C PRO A 519 -15.90 4.63 -30.95
N CYS A 520 -15.59 3.58 -31.72
CA CYS A 520 -16.46 3.11 -32.79
C CYS A 520 -16.31 1.62 -33.13
N SER A 521 -15.72 0.81 -32.25
CA SER A 521 -15.52 -0.62 -32.54
C SER A 521 -16.82 -1.40 -32.39
N THR A 522 -17.16 -2.21 -33.38
CA THR A 522 -18.31 -3.16 -33.35
C THR A 522 -18.13 -4.21 -32.23
N THR A 523 -16.90 -4.58 -31.95
CA THR A 523 -16.55 -5.53 -30.85
C THR A 523 -16.75 -4.93 -29.48
N VAL A 524 -16.51 -3.64 -29.33
CA VAL A 524 -16.68 -2.88 -28.11
C VAL A 524 -18.13 -2.53 -27.83
N MET A 525 -18.89 -2.24 -28.88
CA MET A 525 -20.29 -1.79 -28.79
C MET A 525 -21.31 -2.93 -28.79
N GLY A 526 -20.89 -4.14 -29.12
CA GLY A 526 -21.76 -5.34 -29.11
C GLY A 526 -22.95 -5.28 -30.06
N ILE A 527 -22.97 -4.31 -30.98
CA ILE A 527 -24.07 -4.06 -31.93
C ILE A 527 -23.58 -4.40 -33.34
N PRO A 528 -24.10 -5.43 -33.97
CA PRO A 528 -23.85 -5.68 -35.39
C PRO A 528 -24.59 -4.60 -36.22
N ASN A 529 -23.94 -4.09 -37.25
CA ASN A 529 -24.46 -3.10 -38.23
C ASN A 529 -24.65 -1.69 -37.61
N SER A 530 -23.65 -1.13 -37.00
CA SER A 530 -23.84 0.13 -36.28
C SER A 530 -23.35 1.33 -37.09
N SER A 531 -24.27 2.24 -37.35
CA SER A 531 -23.97 3.64 -37.54
C SER A 531 -23.95 4.33 -36.16
N VAL A 532 -22.97 5.15 -35.92
CA VAL A 532 -22.89 5.97 -34.70
C VAL A 532 -22.88 7.46 -35.05
N THR A 533 -23.66 8.24 -34.30
CA THR A 533 -23.66 9.70 -34.45
C THR A 533 -23.20 10.33 -33.16
N TYR A 534 -22.13 11.10 -33.25
CA TYR A 534 -21.61 11.91 -32.13
C TYR A 534 -22.04 13.37 -32.33
N SER A 535 -22.52 13.99 -31.26
CA SER A 535 -22.71 15.44 -31.15
C SER A 535 -21.73 15.99 -30.15
N ILE A 536 -20.81 16.87 -30.59
CA ILE A 536 -19.68 17.36 -29.82
C ILE A 536 -19.81 18.87 -29.66
N SER A 537 -20.27 19.31 -28.51
CA SER A 537 -20.29 20.74 -28.19
C SER A 537 -18.89 21.20 -27.77
N TYR A 538 -18.41 22.27 -28.36
CA TYR A 538 -17.07 22.78 -28.07
C TYR A 538 -16.99 24.28 -27.93
N ILE A 539 -15.97 24.75 -27.22
CA ILE A 539 -15.52 26.13 -27.15
C ILE A 539 -14.01 26.13 -27.40
N TYR A 540 -13.59 26.81 -28.47
CA TYR A 540 -12.19 27.05 -28.76
C TYR A 540 -11.84 28.50 -28.46
N LYS A 541 -10.76 28.75 -27.71
CA LYS A 541 -10.22 30.04 -27.41
C LYS A 541 -8.82 30.17 -27.97
N SER A 542 -8.64 31.11 -28.90
CA SER A 542 -7.35 31.49 -29.47
C SER A 542 -6.46 32.15 -28.42
N SER A 543 -5.17 31.79 -28.39
CA SER A 543 -4.18 32.44 -27.53
C SER A 543 -3.61 33.73 -28.10
N ALA A 544 -3.51 33.82 -29.41
CA ALA A 544 -2.80 34.90 -30.09
C ALA A 544 -3.73 35.97 -30.70
N ASN A 545 -4.97 35.62 -31.01
CA ASN A 545 -5.81 36.45 -31.89
C ASN A 545 -7.13 36.91 -31.27
N ASN A 546 -7.26 36.84 -29.97
CA ASN A 546 -8.37 37.32 -29.16
C ASN A 546 -9.77 37.01 -29.75
N PHE A 547 -9.98 35.76 -30.24
CA PHE A 547 -11.27 35.28 -30.64
C PHE A 547 -11.66 33.99 -29.92
N THR A 548 -12.95 33.75 -29.83
CA THR A 548 -13.53 32.51 -29.31
C THR A 548 -14.49 31.97 -30.36
N ARG A 549 -14.34 30.69 -30.70
CA ARG A 549 -15.26 29.94 -31.53
C ARG A 549 -15.97 28.89 -30.67
N ARG A 550 -17.28 28.82 -30.79
CA ARG A 550 -18.10 27.82 -30.11
C ARG A 550 -19.00 27.15 -31.14
N GLY A 551 -19.23 25.86 -30.96
CA GLY A 551 -20.05 25.16 -31.95
C GLY A 551 -20.36 23.73 -31.54
N VAL A 552 -20.95 23.05 -32.48
CA VAL A 552 -21.28 21.62 -32.40
C VAL A 552 -20.72 20.91 -33.62
N ILE A 553 -19.79 19.99 -33.37
CA ILE A 553 -19.31 19.06 -34.39
C ILE A 553 -20.23 17.84 -34.35
N THR A 554 -20.87 17.53 -35.45
CA THR A 554 -21.65 16.28 -35.60
C THR A 554 -20.86 15.33 -36.48
N ILE A 555 -20.64 14.12 -35.99
CA ILE A 555 -19.97 13.05 -36.73
C ILE A 555 -20.94 11.88 -36.87
N SER A 556 -21.29 11.55 -38.10
CA SER A 556 -22.03 10.34 -38.42
C SER A 556 -21.08 9.35 -39.09
N ALA A 557 -20.96 8.18 -38.54
CA ALA A 557 -20.04 7.15 -38.99
C ALA A 557 -20.78 5.82 -39.18
N ASP A 558 -20.66 5.25 -40.36
CA ASP A 558 -21.09 3.89 -40.67
C ASP A 558 -19.86 2.98 -40.67
N ILE A 559 -19.81 2.13 -39.67
CA ILE A 559 -18.64 1.29 -39.37
C ILE A 559 -18.54 0.16 -40.41
N ASP A 560 -19.66 -0.32 -40.95
CA ASP A 560 -19.67 -1.42 -41.90
C ASP A 560 -19.23 -0.95 -43.28
N SER A 561 -19.79 0.14 -43.77
CA SER A 561 -19.40 0.73 -45.06
C SER A 561 -18.13 1.56 -45.02
N LYS A 562 -17.56 1.78 -43.80
CA LYS A 562 -16.37 2.63 -43.58
C LYS A 562 -16.55 4.05 -44.07
N GLN A 563 -17.76 4.57 -43.99
CA GLN A 563 -18.05 5.96 -44.32
C GLN A 563 -18.20 6.82 -43.11
N ILE A 564 -17.59 8.01 -43.13
CA ILE A 564 -17.66 8.99 -42.07
C ILE A 564 -17.95 10.37 -42.64
N GLN A 565 -18.89 11.05 -42.02
CA GLN A 565 -19.24 12.42 -42.35
C GLN A 565 -19.10 13.27 -41.09
N LEU A 566 -18.45 14.44 -41.22
CA LEU A 566 -18.34 15.43 -40.20
C LEU A 566 -18.93 16.75 -40.67
N THR A 567 -19.76 17.35 -39.83
CA THR A 567 -20.26 18.72 -40.00
C THR A 567 -19.88 19.51 -38.75
N ASP A 568 -19.55 20.77 -38.96
CA ASP A 568 -19.16 21.72 -37.88
C ASP A 568 -20.03 22.97 -38.02
N ASP A 569 -20.96 23.13 -37.10
CA ASP A 569 -21.82 24.31 -36.99
C ASP A 569 -21.37 25.17 -35.85
N TYR A 570 -20.97 26.42 -36.13
CA TYR A 570 -20.31 27.27 -35.16
C TYR A 570 -20.65 28.73 -35.25
N ASP A 571 -20.56 29.41 -34.12
CA ASP A 571 -20.50 30.84 -33.94
C ASP A 571 -19.11 31.30 -33.50
N PHE A 572 -18.80 32.57 -33.70
CA PHE A 572 -17.57 33.18 -33.21
C PHE A 572 -17.81 34.53 -32.57
N ALA A 573 -16.91 34.89 -31.66
CA ALA A 573 -16.84 36.22 -31.04
C ALA A 573 -15.40 36.69 -31.06
N GLY A 574 -15.13 37.94 -31.50
CA GLY A 574 -13.80 38.54 -31.55
C GLY A 574 -13.45 39.20 -32.87
N SER A 575 -12.18 39.29 -33.23
CA SER A 575 -11.63 40.28 -34.15
C SER A 575 -11.93 40.10 -35.65
N SER A 576 -12.27 38.91 -36.16
CA SER A 576 -12.76 38.72 -37.55
C SER A 576 -13.30 37.33 -37.84
N GLU A 577 -14.32 37.24 -38.71
CA GLU A 577 -14.86 36.00 -39.26
C GLU A 577 -13.82 35.16 -40.01
N ALA A 578 -12.91 35.84 -40.73
CA ALA A 578 -11.82 35.16 -41.44
C ALA A 578 -10.95 34.29 -40.54
N ASN A 579 -10.73 34.69 -39.28
CA ASN A 579 -9.94 33.94 -38.33
C ASN A 579 -10.68 32.70 -37.79
N ALA A 580 -12.00 32.73 -37.68
CA ALA A 580 -12.79 31.57 -37.26
C ALA A 580 -12.84 30.46 -38.33
N LEU A 581 -12.74 30.80 -39.60
CA LEU A 581 -12.73 29.86 -40.74
C LEU A 581 -11.42 29.09 -40.90
N ILE A 582 -10.37 29.48 -40.19
CA ILE A 582 -9.04 28.87 -40.30
C ILE A 582 -8.93 27.54 -39.54
N LEU A 583 -9.76 27.35 -38.53
CA LEU A 583 -9.86 26.09 -37.79
C LEU A 583 -10.83 25.14 -38.51
N ASP A 584 -10.33 24.05 -39.04
CA ASP A 584 -11.11 23.03 -39.78
C ASP A 584 -10.98 21.68 -39.08
N PHE A 585 -12.10 20.93 -39.00
CA PHE A 585 -12.15 19.61 -38.39
C PHE A 585 -12.46 18.54 -39.41
N LYS A 586 -11.80 17.36 -39.28
CA LYS A 586 -12.03 16.18 -40.10
C LYS A 586 -12.13 14.93 -39.25
N GLY A 587 -13.03 14.02 -39.63
CA GLY A 587 -13.17 12.73 -39.01
C GLY A 587 -12.48 11.63 -39.82
N TYR A 588 -11.76 10.73 -39.18
CA TYR A 588 -11.14 9.56 -39.79
C TYR A 588 -11.37 8.32 -38.94
N PHE A 589 -11.58 7.19 -39.57
CA PHE A 589 -11.46 5.91 -38.83
C PHE A 589 -10.02 5.61 -38.51
N LEU A 590 -9.79 5.05 -37.33
CA LEU A 590 -8.46 4.66 -36.84
C LEU A 590 -8.42 3.15 -36.61
N ASP A 591 -7.27 2.55 -36.90
CA ASP A 591 -6.98 1.14 -36.63
C ASP A 591 -6.52 0.90 -35.18
N ALA A 592 -6.20 -0.35 -34.85
CA ALA A 592 -5.73 -0.78 -33.53
C ALA A 592 -4.42 -0.10 -33.11
N THR A 593 -3.62 0.39 -34.05
CA THR A 593 -2.39 1.13 -33.77
C THR A 593 -2.64 2.63 -33.56
N GLY A 594 -3.85 3.09 -33.88
CA GLY A 594 -4.23 4.50 -33.87
C GLY A 594 -3.84 5.26 -35.15
N ALA A 595 -3.42 4.57 -36.19
CA ALA A 595 -3.19 5.13 -37.50
C ALA A 595 -4.51 5.27 -38.27
N ILE A 596 -4.56 6.21 -39.23
CA ILE A 596 -5.72 6.39 -40.09
C ILE A 596 -5.96 5.09 -40.87
N TYR A 597 -7.18 4.56 -40.77
CA TYR A 597 -7.60 3.36 -41.49
C TYR A 597 -7.58 3.60 -43.01
N THR A 598 -6.81 2.81 -43.71
CA THR A 598 -6.63 2.93 -45.17
C THR A 598 -7.29 1.81 -45.96
N GLY A 599 -7.90 0.83 -45.28
CA GLY A 599 -8.45 -0.36 -45.90
C GLY A 599 -7.44 -1.42 -46.29
N ALA A 600 -6.17 -1.27 -45.90
CA ALA A 600 -5.14 -2.29 -46.12
C ALA A 600 -5.49 -3.59 -45.36
N GLY A 601 -5.20 -4.74 -45.97
CA GLY A 601 -5.62 -6.06 -45.48
C GLY A 601 -5.19 -6.31 -44.02
N GLY A 602 -6.11 -6.76 -43.19
CA GLY A 602 -5.89 -7.09 -41.78
C GLY A 602 -6.11 -5.96 -40.79
N GLN A 603 -6.39 -4.74 -41.23
CA GLN A 603 -6.73 -3.63 -40.35
C GLN A 603 -8.19 -3.75 -39.88
N SER A 604 -8.42 -3.49 -38.60
CA SER A 604 -9.75 -3.35 -38.00
C SER A 604 -9.95 -1.92 -37.53
N VAL A 605 -11.13 -1.35 -37.78
CA VAL A 605 -11.51 -0.05 -37.25
C VAL A 605 -11.87 -0.19 -35.79
N ILE A 606 -11.24 0.61 -34.92
CA ILE A 606 -11.51 0.57 -33.48
C ILE A 606 -11.93 1.92 -32.90
N SER A 607 -11.66 3.03 -33.58
CA SER A 607 -12.01 4.36 -33.10
C SER A 607 -12.18 5.36 -34.25
N ILE A 608 -12.79 6.50 -33.94
CA ILE A 608 -12.86 7.67 -34.82
C ILE A 608 -11.89 8.72 -34.26
N GLY A 609 -10.97 9.18 -35.08
CA GLY A 609 -10.13 10.33 -34.79
C GLY A 609 -10.76 11.63 -35.27
N VAL A 610 -10.90 12.60 -34.41
CA VAL A 610 -11.20 13.97 -34.79
C VAL A 610 -9.88 14.70 -34.99
N TYR A 611 -9.61 15.09 -36.22
CA TYR A 611 -8.40 15.77 -36.64
C TYR A 611 -8.71 17.25 -36.89
N TYR A 612 -7.73 18.10 -36.75
CA TYR A 612 -7.87 19.53 -37.01
C TYR A 612 -6.72 20.06 -37.86
N THR A 613 -7.00 21.12 -38.57
CA THR A 613 -6.00 22.06 -39.10
C THR A 613 -6.28 23.43 -38.51
N ASN A 614 -5.23 24.15 -38.15
CA ASN A 614 -5.28 25.51 -37.67
C ASN A 614 -4.23 26.34 -38.43
N ASN A 615 -4.67 27.05 -39.45
CA ASN A 615 -3.79 27.81 -40.34
C ASN A 615 -3.46 29.19 -39.81
N LEU A 616 -3.88 29.54 -38.60
CA LEU A 616 -3.59 30.83 -38.00
C LEU A 616 -2.15 30.87 -37.47
N ASN A 617 -1.27 31.54 -38.16
CA ASN A 617 0.15 31.61 -37.87
C ASN A 617 0.42 32.10 -36.43
N GLY A 618 1.16 31.35 -35.67
CA GLY A 618 1.51 31.66 -34.29
C GLY A 618 0.40 31.39 -33.26
N ASP A 619 -0.75 30.86 -33.65
CA ASP A 619 -1.84 30.57 -32.72
C ASP A 619 -1.69 29.20 -32.09
N THR A 620 -1.81 29.17 -30.77
CA THR A 620 -1.98 27.97 -29.98
C THR A 620 -3.22 28.17 -29.12
N GLY A 621 -4.32 27.58 -29.46
CA GLY A 621 -5.57 27.74 -28.73
C GLY A 621 -5.92 26.56 -27.86
N THR A 622 -6.84 26.79 -26.94
CA THR A 622 -7.40 25.72 -26.10
C THR A 622 -8.85 25.45 -26.49
N MET A 623 -9.17 24.21 -26.76
CA MET A 623 -10.52 23.75 -27.03
C MET A 623 -11.05 22.97 -25.83
N ALA A 624 -12.13 23.43 -25.23
CA ALA A 624 -12.94 22.68 -24.28
C ALA A 624 -14.11 22.04 -25.03
N TYR A 625 -14.41 20.77 -24.79
CA TYR A 625 -15.48 20.07 -25.48
C TYR A 625 -16.18 19.03 -24.59
N SER A 626 -17.43 18.75 -24.92
CA SER A 626 -18.20 17.63 -24.40
C SER A 626 -18.91 16.94 -25.57
N TYR A 627 -19.22 15.67 -25.47
CA TYR A 627 -19.92 14.96 -26.52
C TYR A 627 -21.00 14.00 -26.00
N THR A 628 -21.98 13.75 -26.84
CA THR A 628 -22.99 12.70 -26.68
C THR A 628 -22.92 11.76 -27.87
N ALA A 629 -23.13 10.48 -27.66
CA ALA A 629 -23.22 9.48 -28.69
C ALA A 629 -24.67 8.97 -28.81
N ASN A 630 -25.17 8.91 -30.04
CA ASN A 630 -26.41 8.22 -30.37
C ASN A 630 -26.05 7.02 -31.23
N LEU A 631 -26.43 5.84 -30.76
CA LEU A 631 -26.18 4.54 -31.39
C LEU A 631 -27.39 4.09 -32.18
#